data_c1862b269b5a2925689c46fa57249142
#
_entry.id   c1862b269b5a2925689c46fa57249142
#
_cell.length_a   1.000
_cell.length_b   1.000
_cell.length_c   1.000
_cell.angle_alpha   90.00
_cell.angle_beta   90.00
_cell.angle_gamma   90.00
#
_symmetry.space_group_name_H-M   'P 1'
#
loop_
_entity.id
_entity.type
_entity.pdbx_description
1 polymer ?
#
loop_
_entity_poly.entity_id
_entity_poly.type
_entity_poly.pdbx_seq_one_letter_code
_entity_poly.pdbx_strand_id
1 'polypeptide(L)'
;NIFILQTSFLYLDTLSHFHIKFDVESFPSTTQFNLGVFTHIWQIFFFMVIEDFFFFLAHATLHLKQFYWIHKQHHEYNITISLAAEYSHPLEFVLSNMLPTGLGFRLLSMYYPVHMSTVLMWIFIRVWETTDGHCGYEWSWSVFRLLPMSGSAEYHNFHHSHNIGNYSSFFSVWDTIFGTNKHYFEYKNRKERELYLNQLRKEYEAQKKKECPIIQ
;
A
#
# COMPACT_ATOMS: atom_id res chain seq x y z
N ASN A 1 14.63 13.51 3.50
CA ASN A 1 14.36 13.54 4.96
C ASN A 1 13.90 12.18 5.50
N ILE A 2 13.08 11.40 4.76
CA ILE A 2 12.65 10.05 5.17
C ILE A 2 13.82 9.10 5.34
N PHE A 3 14.73 9.08 4.38
CA PHE A 3 15.91 8.21 4.42
C PHE A 3 16.78 8.51 5.64
N ILE A 4 16.93 9.79 6.00
CA ILE A 4 17.70 10.23 7.18
C ILE A 4 16.98 9.81 8.48
N LEU A 5 15.67 9.98 8.58
CA LEU A 5 14.88 9.56 9.75
C LEU A 5 14.85 8.04 9.91
N GLN A 6 14.69 7.29 8.82
CA GLN A 6 14.73 5.82 8.85
C GLN A 6 16.11 5.29 9.20
N THR A 7 17.18 5.89 8.67
CA THR A 7 18.56 5.52 9.02
C THR A 7 18.92 5.89 10.44
N SER A 8 18.47 7.05 10.94
CA SER A 8 18.65 7.45 12.34
C SER A 8 17.93 6.52 13.29
N PHE A 9 16.73 6.07 12.92
CA PHE A 9 15.93 5.13 13.70
C PHE A 9 16.55 3.73 13.72
N LEU A 10 17.12 3.27 12.60
CA LEU A 10 17.92 2.05 12.52
C LEU A 10 19.18 2.13 13.39
N TYR A 11 19.84 3.30 13.42
CA TYR A 11 21.04 3.52 14.24
C TYR A 11 20.77 3.49 15.75
N LEU A 12 19.65 4.06 16.19
CA LEU A 12 19.20 4.01 17.59
C LEU A 12 18.85 2.56 18.03
N ASP A 13 18.40 1.73 17.12
CA ASP A 13 18.11 0.31 17.38
C ASP A 13 19.36 -0.58 17.49
N THR A 14 20.47 -0.21 16.87
CA THR A 14 21.73 -0.97 16.99
C THR A 14 22.34 -0.93 18.39
N LEU A 15 21.87 -0.01 19.22
CA LEU A 15 22.35 0.14 20.61
C LEU A 15 21.62 -0.77 21.61
N SER A 16 20.56 -1.48 21.22
CA SER A 16 19.78 -2.31 22.15
C SER A 16 19.40 -3.65 21.50
N HIS A 17 19.85 -4.75 22.09
CA HIS A 17 19.33 -6.14 22.12
C HIS A 17 18.67 -6.77 20.86
N PHE A 18 18.70 -6.13 19.68
CA PHE A 18 18.14 -6.68 18.44
C PHE A 18 19.19 -7.46 17.65
N HIS A 19 18.83 -8.66 17.16
CA HIS A 19 19.69 -9.49 16.35
C HIS A 19 19.72 -9.07 14.88
N ILE A 20 19.98 -7.77 14.62
CA ILE A 20 20.22 -7.26 13.27
C ILE A 20 21.70 -7.44 12.94
N LYS A 21 21.98 -8.17 11.89
CA LYS A 21 23.32 -8.56 11.45
C LYS A 21 23.78 -7.68 10.27
N PHE A 22 25.02 -7.23 10.34
CA PHE A 22 25.62 -6.34 9.35
C PHE A 22 26.79 -6.96 8.59
N ASP A 23 27.31 -8.08 9.08
CA ASP A 23 28.51 -8.74 8.54
C ASP A 23 28.18 -9.64 7.34
N VAL A 24 29.14 -9.79 6.43
CA VAL A 24 29.00 -10.61 5.22
C VAL A 24 28.83 -12.09 5.57
N GLU A 25 29.37 -12.54 6.71
CA GLU A 25 29.31 -13.94 7.15
C GLU A 25 27.88 -14.33 7.61
N SER A 26 27.13 -13.36 8.12
CA SER A 26 25.71 -13.54 8.50
C SER A 26 24.74 -13.38 7.33
N PHE A 27 25.23 -12.97 6.15
CA PHE A 27 24.41 -12.97 4.95
C PHE A 27 23.96 -14.39 4.65
N PRO A 28 22.66 -14.62 4.37
CA PRO A 28 22.15 -15.94 4.05
C PRO A 28 22.99 -16.56 2.94
N SER A 29 23.72 -17.65 3.29
CA SER A 29 24.82 -18.21 2.51
C SER A 29 24.43 -18.51 1.06
N THR A 30 25.23 -18.03 0.12
CA THR A 30 25.11 -18.31 -1.31
C THR A 30 25.39 -19.76 -1.69
N THR A 31 26.03 -20.55 -0.82
CA THR A 31 26.24 -22.00 -1.03
C THR A 31 24.93 -22.78 -0.94
N GLN A 32 23.89 -22.18 -0.36
CA GLN A 32 22.52 -22.63 -0.37
C GLN A 32 21.61 -21.53 -0.92
N PHE A 33 21.89 -21.07 -2.14
CA PHE A 33 21.21 -19.93 -2.80
C PHE A 33 19.69 -19.95 -2.60
N ASN A 34 19.05 -21.10 -2.75
CA ASN A 34 17.61 -21.24 -2.57
C ASN A 34 17.17 -20.92 -1.14
N LEU A 35 17.89 -21.42 -0.11
CA LEU A 35 17.55 -21.17 1.29
C LEU A 35 17.76 -19.70 1.68
N GLY A 36 18.83 -19.05 1.16
CA GLY A 36 19.08 -17.64 1.38
C GLY A 36 17.97 -16.75 0.81
N VAL A 37 17.54 -17.00 -0.43
CA VAL A 37 16.44 -16.28 -1.07
C VAL A 37 15.13 -16.50 -0.33
N PHE A 38 14.82 -17.74 0.06
CA PHE A 38 13.61 -18.03 0.85
C PHE A 38 13.61 -17.31 2.19
N THR A 39 14.78 -17.17 2.83
CA THR A 39 14.90 -16.43 4.09
C THR A 39 14.51 -14.97 3.92
N HIS A 40 14.98 -14.30 2.89
CA HIS A 40 14.56 -12.91 2.59
C HIS A 40 13.07 -12.83 2.28
N ILE A 41 12.55 -13.71 1.42
CA ILE A 41 11.14 -13.69 0.99
C ILE A 41 10.19 -13.83 2.19
N TRP A 42 10.37 -14.85 3.04
CA TRP A 42 9.47 -15.07 4.17
C TRP A 42 9.58 -13.97 5.23
N GLN A 43 10.79 -13.42 5.48
CA GLN A 43 10.98 -12.32 6.40
C GLN A 43 10.30 -11.05 5.90
N ILE A 44 10.47 -10.70 4.61
CA ILE A 44 9.79 -9.56 3.99
C ILE A 44 8.28 -9.75 3.99
N PHE A 45 7.77 -10.95 3.70
CA PHE A 45 6.35 -11.23 3.78
C PHE A 45 5.81 -11.07 5.20
N PHE A 46 6.54 -11.50 6.21
CA PHE A 46 6.20 -11.26 7.61
C PHE A 46 6.15 -9.77 7.94
N PHE A 47 7.15 -8.99 7.49
CA PHE A 47 7.17 -7.53 7.70
C PHE A 47 5.97 -6.86 7.04
N MET A 48 5.64 -7.29 5.82
CA MET A 48 4.51 -6.79 5.04
C MET A 48 3.17 -7.01 5.78
N VAL A 49 2.94 -8.20 6.33
CA VAL A 49 1.70 -8.51 7.06
C VAL A 49 1.59 -7.69 8.36
N ILE A 50 2.69 -7.55 9.10
CA ILE A 50 2.72 -6.76 10.33
C ILE A 50 2.51 -5.27 10.02
N GLU A 51 3.23 -4.74 9.04
CA GLU A 51 3.09 -3.34 8.62
C GLU A 51 1.67 -3.04 8.18
N ASP A 52 1.09 -3.84 7.29
CA ASP A 52 -0.23 -3.62 6.73
C ASP A 52 -1.33 -3.59 7.81
N PHE A 53 -1.24 -4.45 8.81
CA PHE A 53 -2.16 -4.43 9.94
C PHE A 53 -2.05 -3.15 10.77
N PHE A 54 -0.84 -2.79 11.17
CA PHE A 54 -0.64 -1.61 12.01
C PHE A 54 -0.83 -0.30 11.24
N PHE A 55 -0.49 -0.28 9.96
CA PHE A 55 -0.84 0.83 9.07
C PHE A 55 -2.35 1.01 8.97
N PHE A 56 -3.11 -0.08 8.72
CA PHE A 56 -4.58 -0.04 8.71
C PHE A 56 -5.14 0.57 10.00
N LEU A 57 -4.68 0.10 11.17
CA LEU A 57 -5.15 0.64 12.47
C LEU A 57 -4.82 2.12 12.65
N ALA A 58 -3.59 2.52 12.33
CA ALA A 58 -3.15 3.91 12.44
C ALA A 58 -3.93 4.79 11.47
N HIS A 59 -4.05 4.40 10.21
CA HIS A 59 -4.73 5.13 9.16
C HIS A 59 -6.23 5.31 9.47
N ALA A 60 -6.92 4.21 9.82
CA ALA A 60 -8.31 4.29 10.25
C ALA A 60 -8.50 5.18 11.49
N THR A 61 -7.55 5.16 12.42
CA THR A 61 -7.58 6.04 13.59
C THR A 61 -7.42 7.52 13.20
N LEU A 62 -6.55 7.82 12.25
CA LEU A 62 -6.34 9.19 11.76
C LEU A 62 -7.57 9.75 11.02
N HIS A 63 -8.44 8.89 10.50
CA HIS A 63 -9.74 9.29 9.94
C HIS A 63 -10.81 9.58 10.98
N LEU A 64 -10.58 9.27 12.26
CA LEU A 64 -11.49 9.69 13.32
C LEU A 64 -11.47 11.23 13.46
N LYS A 65 -12.63 11.83 13.71
CA LYS A 65 -12.81 13.29 13.80
C LYS A 65 -11.78 13.98 14.70
N GLN A 66 -11.38 13.31 15.79
CA GLN A 66 -10.45 13.85 16.79
C GLN A 66 -9.02 13.94 16.25
N PHE A 67 -8.64 13.08 15.31
CA PHE A 67 -7.27 12.95 14.81
C PHE A 67 -7.12 13.38 13.34
N TYR A 68 -8.23 13.64 12.63
CA TYR A 68 -8.22 13.99 11.21
C TYR A 68 -7.39 15.23 10.89
N TRP A 69 -7.20 16.15 11.85
CA TRP A 69 -6.35 17.32 11.65
C TRP A 69 -4.88 16.97 11.36
N ILE A 70 -4.40 15.78 11.80
CA ILE A 70 -3.07 15.25 11.49
C ILE A 70 -3.03 14.77 10.03
N HIS A 71 -4.08 14.10 9.58
CA HIS A 71 -4.17 13.41 8.28
C HIS A 71 -4.68 14.29 7.14
N LYS A 72 -5.36 15.37 7.48
CA LYS A 72 -5.97 16.28 6.51
C LYS A 72 -4.97 16.85 5.48
N GLN A 73 -3.69 17.07 5.87
CA GLN A 73 -2.66 17.53 4.94
C GLN A 73 -2.41 16.52 3.82
N HIS A 74 -2.38 15.21 4.14
CA HIS A 74 -2.23 14.15 3.16
C HIS A 74 -3.39 14.13 2.15
N HIS A 75 -4.61 14.39 2.61
CA HIS A 75 -5.82 14.47 1.78
C HIS A 75 -6.01 15.77 1.00
N GLU A 76 -5.05 16.70 1.00
CA GLU A 76 -5.08 17.86 0.10
C GLU A 76 -4.99 17.43 -1.38
N TYR A 77 -4.39 16.27 -1.65
CA TYR A 77 -4.36 15.63 -2.97
C TYR A 77 -5.57 14.70 -3.14
N ASN A 78 -6.71 15.26 -3.58
CA ASN A 78 -7.93 14.48 -3.87
C ASN A 78 -7.75 13.49 -5.05
N ILE A 79 -6.84 13.80 -5.97
CA ILE A 79 -6.36 12.90 -7.01
C ILE A 79 -4.90 12.68 -6.72
N THR A 80 -4.53 11.43 -6.49
CA THR A 80 -3.18 11.09 -6.04
C THR A 80 -2.15 11.24 -7.15
N ILE A 81 -0.96 11.66 -6.74
CA ILE A 81 0.28 11.59 -7.51
C ILE A 81 1.33 10.93 -6.62
N SER A 82 2.31 10.23 -7.19
CA SER A 82 3.30 9.47 -6.40
C SER A 82 3.96 10.27 -5.26
N LEU A 83 4.20 11.56 -5.45
CA LEU A 83 4.76 12.44 -4.42
C LEU A 83 3.79 12.73 -3.26
N ALA A 84 2.48 12.56 -3.47
CA ALA A 84 1.49 12.75 -2.42
C ALA A 84 1.66 11.75 -1.27
N ALA A 85 2.26 10.57 -1.55
CA ALA A 85 2.60 9.57 -0.53
C ALA A 85 3.46 10.14 0.61
N GLU A 86 4.30 11.14 0.30
CA GLU A 86 5.24 11.76 1.23
C GLU A 86 4.76 13.10 1.78
N TYR A 87 3.65 13.60 1.26
CA TYR A 87 3.06 14.87 1.68
C TYR A 87 2.11 14.63 2.85
N SER A 88 2.68 14.53 4.04
CA SER A 88 1.95 14.25 5.27
C SER A 88 2.46 15.08 6.46
N HIS A 89 1.63 15.22 7.47
CA HIS A 89 2.02 15.85 8.72
C HIS A 89 3.12 15.01 9.43
N PRO A 90 4.13 15.61 10.07
CA PRO A 90 5.21 14.86 10.73
C PRO A 90 4.73 13.80 11.74
N LEU A 91 3.65 14.05 12.47
CA LEU A 91 3.06 13.05 13.38
C LEU A 91 2.47 11.87 12.62
N GLU A 92 1.82 12.11 11.50
CA GLU A 92 1.32 11.04 10.63
C GLU A 92 2.46 10.19 10.08
N PHE A 93 3.51 10.85 9.57
CA PHE A 93 4.69 10.16 9.08
C PHE A 93 5.27 9.20 10.14
N VAL A 94 5.37 9.65 11.39
CA VAL A 94 5.86 8.79 12.49
C VAL A 94 4.88 7.67 12.80
N LEU A 95 3.60 7.98 13.00
CA LEU A 95 2.61 7.04 13.53
C LEU A 95 2.13 6.01 12.48
N SER A 96 1.96 6.42 11.22
CA SER A 96 1.37 5.59 10.17
C SER A 96 2.40 5.01 9.20
N ASN A 97 3.56 5.66 9.02
CA ASN A 97 4.57 5.17 8.10
C ASN A 97 5.76 4.55 8.84
N MET A 98 6.46 5.33 9.67
CA MET A 98 7.72 4.90 10.27
C MET A 98 7.54 3.76 11.29
N LEU A 99 6.59 3.89 12.21
CA LEU A 99 6.36 2.86 13.23
C LEU A 99 5.85 1.53 12.63
N PRO A 100 4.79 1.48 11.80
CA PRO A 100 4.36 0.24 11.17
C PRO A 100 5.46 -0.41 10.33
N THR A 101 6.17 0.36 9.49
CA THR A 101 7.27 -0.14 8.66
C THR A 101 8.39 -0.75 9.50
N GLY A 102 8.70 -0.13 10.66
CA GLY A 102 9.76 -0.59 11.56
C GLY A 102 9.38 -1.77 12.44
N LEU A 103 8.10 -1.98 12.70
CA LEU A 103 7.65 -2.94 13.71
C LEU A 103 7.91 -4.38 13.31
N GLY A 104 7.67 -4.74 12.04
CA GLY A 104 7.81 -6.11 11.55
C GLY A 104 9.22 -6.67 11.76
N PHE A 105 10.25 -5.96 11.26
CA PHE A 105 11.63 -6.45 11.41
C PHE A 105 12.13 -6.39 12.85
N ARG A 106 11.64 -5.47 13.68
CA ARG A 106 11.97 -5.43 15.12
C ARG A 106 11.42 -6.63 15.86
N LEU A 107 10.14 -6.91 15.69
CA LEU A 107 9.50 -8.06 16.32
C LEU A 107 10.21 -9.36 15.91
N LEU A 108 10.52 -9.52 14.62
CA LEU A 108 11.19 -10.70 14.15
C LEU A 108 12.61 -10.80 14.71
N SER A 109 13.37 -9.70 14.75
CA SER A 109 14.75 -9.69 15.23
C SER A 109 14.92 -10.01 16.71
N MET A 110 13.84 -10.01 17.48
CA MET A 110 13.87 -10.48 18.87
C MET A 110 14.02 -12.01 18.97
N TYR A 111 13.62 -12.75 17.93
CA TYR A 111 13.57 -14.21 17.95
C TYR A 111 14.44 -14.86 16.86
N TYR A 112 14.66 -14.16 15.76
CA TYR A 112 15.37 -14.66 14.59
C TYR A 112 16.38 -13.63 14.08
N PRO A 113 17.54 -14.08 13.56
CA PRO A 113 18.49 -13.15 12.94
C PRO A 113 17.89 -12.54 11.67
N VAL A 114 17.94 -11.23 11.58
CA VAL A 114 17.54 -10.46 10.41
C VAL A 114 18.79 -9.76 9.87
N HIS A 115 19.11 -9.97 8.59
CA HIS A 115 20.24 -9.30 7.98
C HIS A 115 19.84 -7.89 7.51
N MET A 116 20.75 -6.91 7.61
CA MET A 116 20.48 -5.53 7.20
C MET A 116 20.04 -5.43 5.73
N SER A 117 20.53 -6.30 4.85
CA SER A 117 20.07 -6.33 3.45
C SER A 117 18.57 -6.60 3.34
N THR A 118 18.02 -7.49 4.18
CA THR A 118 16.56 -7.76 4.21
C THR A 118 15.80 -6.51 4.63
N VAL A 119 16.31 -5.78 5.62
CA VAL A 119 15.69 -4.53 6.09
C VAL A 119 15.72 -3.46 4.99
N LEU A 120 16.85 -3.30 4.30
CA LEU A 120 16.98 -2.34 3.19
C LEU A 120 16.07 -2.72 2.02
N MET A 121 15.99 -4.00 1.66
CA MET A 121 15.06 -4.49 0.64
C MET A 121 13.60 -4.23 1.04
N TRP A 122 13.25 -4.45 2.31
CA TRP A 122 11.94 -4.16 2.84
C TRP A 122 11.58 -2.67 2.74
N ILE A 123 12.46 -1.77 3.18
CA ILE A 123 12.26 -0.33 3.07
C ILE A 123 12.05 0.09 1.61
N PHE A 124 12.86 -0.46 0.68
CA PHE A 124 12.71 -0.20 -0.75
C PHE A 124 11.33 -0.66 -1.26
N ILE A 125 10.91 -1.88 -0.92
CA ILE A 125 9.60 -2.43 -1.32
C ILE A 125 8.46 -1.56 -0.77
N ARG A 126 8.56 -1.12 0.49
CA ARG A 126 7.54 -0.28 1.12
C ARG A 126 7.42 1.10 0.46
N VAL A 127 8.54 1.73 0.15
CA VAL A 127 8.54 3.02 -0.58
C VAL A 127 8.01 2.85 -2.00
N TRP A 128 8.38 1.78 -2.67
CA TRP A 128 7.89 1.48 -4.01
C TRP A 128 6.37 1.23 -3.99
N GLU A 129 5.85 0.43 -3.08
CA GLU A 129 4.42 0.17 -2.93
C GLU A 129 3.64 1.46 -2.69
N THR A 130 4.07 2.29 -1.74
CA THR A 130 3.33 3.53 -1.43
C THR A 130 3.34 4.51 -2.61
N THR A 131 4.45 4.60 -3.37
CA THR A 131 4.52 5.44 -4.57
C THR A 131 3.69 4.88 -5.72
N ASP A 132 3.60 3.55 -5.89
CA ASP A 132 2.72 2.88 -6.85
C ASP A 132 1.24 3.10 -6.50
N GLY A 133 0.87 2.92 -5.23
CA GLY A 133 -0.48 3.16 -4.72
C GLY A 133 -0.97 4.60 -4.90
N HIS A 134 -0.07 5.58 -4.84
CA HIS A 134 -0.39 7.00 -5.02
C HIS A 134 -0.16 7.53 -6.44
N CYS A 135 0.27 6.71 -7.41
CA CYS A 135 0.63 7.23 -8.74
C CYS A 135 -0.56 7.75 -9.58
N GLY A 136 -1.80 7.49 -9.16
CA GLY A 136 -3.03 7.89 -9.86
C GLY A 136 -3.36 7.04 -11.10
N TYR A 137 -2.54 6.03 -11.41
CA TYR A 137 -2.72 5.13 -12.55
C TYR A 137 -2.76 3.68 -12.12
N GLU A 138 -3.70 2.92 -12.67
CA GLU A 138 -3.78 1.49 -12.43
C GLU A 138 -2.90 0.73 -13.44
N TRP A 139 -1.67 0.43 -13.02
CA TRP A 139 -0.70 -0.32 -13.84
C TRP A 139 -0.97 -1.82 -13.77
N SER A 140 -1.43 -2.41 -14.86
CA SER A 140 -1.70 -3.87 -14.93
C SER A 140 -0.44 -4.74 -14.73
N TRP A 141 0.74 -4.18 -14.96
CA TRP A 141 2.04 -4.84 -14.81
C TRP A 141 2.71 -4.56 -13.45
N SER A 142 2.10 -3.82 -12.54
CA SER A 142 2.64 -3.63 -11.20
C SER A 142 2.79 -4.97 -10.49
N VAL A 143 3.96 -5.21 -9.91
CA VAL A 143 4.27 -6.45 -9.18
C VAL A 143 3.36 -6.64 -7.97
N PHE A 144 2.85 -5.56 -7.41
CA PHE A 144 1.93 -5.59 -6.26
C PHE A 144 0.56 -6.18 -6.65
N ARG A 145 0.18 -6.16 -7.94
CA ARG A 145 -1.07 -6.80 -8.43
C ARG A 145 -0.98 -8.32 -8.45
N LEU A 146 0.23 -8.89 -8.28
CA LEU A 146 0.41 -10.33 -8.12
C LEU A 146 0.07 -10.81 -6.69
N LEU A 147 0.02 -9.89 -5.73
CA LEU A 147 -0.37 -10.22 -4.35
C LEU A 147 -1.88 -10.47 -4.28
N PRO A 148 -2.31 -11.53 -3.60
CA PRO A 148 -3.73 -11.78 -3.38
C PRO A 148 -4.33 -10.66 -2.55
N MET A 149 -5.54 -10.21 -2.91
CA MET A 149 -6.24 -9.11 -2.22
C MET A 149 -5.43 -7.81 -2.18
N SER A 150 -4.58 -7.55 -3.15
CA SER A 150 -3.79 -6.33 -3.23
C SER A 150 -4.68 -5.08 -3.26
N GLY A 151 -4.33 -4.09 -2.46
CA GLY A 151 -4.80 -2.72 -2.62
C GLY A 151 -4.26 -2.14 -3.93
N SER A 152 -5.11 -1.55 -4.79
CA SER A 152 -4.68 -0.97 -6.05
C SER A 152 -4.52 0.54 -5.96
N ALA A 153 -3.88 1.15 -6.97
CA ALA A 153 -3.84 2.60 -7.08
C ALA A 153 -5.27 3.17 -7.23
N GLU A 154 -6.17 2.49 -7.96
CA GLU A 154 -7.60 2.86 -8.02
C GLU A 154 -8.27 2.77 -6.65
N TYR A 155 -7.93 1.72 -5.87
CA TYR A 155 -8.44 1.51 -4.51
C TYR A 155 -8.05 2.64 -3.58
N HIS A 156 -6.78 3.04 -3.59
CA HIS A 156 -6.27 4.12 -2.75
C HIS A 156 -6.68 5.51 -3.25
N ASN A 157 -6.75 5.72 -4.58
CA ASN A 157 -7.27 6.96 -5.15
C ASN A 157 -8.76 7.19 -4.83
N PHE A 158 -9.56 6.09 -4.73
CA PHE A 158 -10.93 6.18 -4.23
C PHE A 158 -10.96 6.70 -2.79
N HIS A 159 -10.06 6.21 -1.93
CA HIS A 159 -9.90 6.67 -0.56
C HIS A 159 -9.61 8.18 -0.50
N HIS A 160 -8.63 8.67 -1.26
CA HIS A 160 -8.31 10.10 -1.33
C HIS A 160 -9.46 10.97 -1.85
N SER A 161 -10.13 10.52 -2.91
CA SER A 161 -11.17 11.31 -3.57
C SER A 161 -12.48 11.36 -2.78
N HIS A 162 -12.78 10.36 -1.99
CA HIS A 162 -14.03 10.25 -1.21
C HIS A 162 -13.81 10.42 0.29
N ASN A 163 -12.56 10.35 0.75
CA ASN A 163 -12.15 10.48 2.15
C ASN A 163 -12.89 9.48 3.08
N ILE A 164 -13.11 8.25 2.60
CA ILE A 164 -13.86 7.21 3.30
C ILE A 164 -13.37 5.82 2.96
N GLY A 165 -13.14 4.99 3.99
CA GLY A 165 -12.79 3.56 3.84
C GLY A 165 -11.45 3.33 3.15
N ASN A 166 -11.15 2.07 2.81
CA ASN A 166 -9.94 1.67 2.09
C ASN A 166 -8.66 2.11 2.80
N TYR A 167 -8.54 1.76 4.09
CA TYR A 167 -7.44 2.22 4.95
C TYR A 167 -6.19 1.35 4.88
N SER A 168 -6.26 0.16 4.30
CA SER A 168 -5.12 -0.77 4.18
C SER A 168 -4.10 -0.31 3.14
N SER A 169 -2.86 -0.82 3.25
CA SER A 169 -1.73 -0.56 2.36
C SER A 169 -1.59 -1.67 1.31
N PHE A 170 -0.82 -2.74 1.63
CA PHE A 170 -0.55 -3.85 0.70
C PHE A 170 -1.78 -4.70 0.39
N PHE A 171 -2.58 -5.01 1.43
CA PHE A 171 -3.68 -5.96 1.33
C PHE A 171 -5.00 -5.31 1.74
N SER A 172 -6.05 -5.50 0.94
CA SER A 172 -7.41 -5.08 1.29
C SER A 172 -8.09 -6.01 2.32
N VAL A 173 -7.34 -6.96 2.91
CA VAL A 173 -7.86 -7.97 3.83
C VAL A 173 -8.44 -7.34 5.09
N TRP A 174 -7.77 -6.36 5.68
CA TRP A 174 -8.25 -5.69 6.88
C TRP A 174 -9.50 -4.87 6.60
N ASP A 175 -9.51 -4.12 5.50
CA ASP A 175 -10.71 -3.41 5.06
C ASP A 175 -11.91 -4.36 4.85
N THR A 176 -11.65 -5.57 4.34
CA THR A 176 -12.69 -6.58 4.15
C THR A 176 -13.19 -7.13 5.48
N ILE A 177 -12.29 -7.43 6.42
CA ILE A 177 -12.65 -7.94 7.76
C ILE A 177 -13.46 -6.90 8.54
N PHE A 178 -13.05 -5.63 8.49
CA PHE A 178 -13.70 -4.54 9.20
C PHE A 178 -14.83 -3.85 8.40
N GLY A 179 -15.04 -4.26 7.13
CA GLY A 179 -16.11 -3.74 6.27
C GLY A 179 -15.90 -2.31 5.79
N THR A 180 -14.67 -1.78 5.85
CA THR A 180 -14.35 -0.41 5.48
C THR A 180 -14.22 -0.19 3.98
N ASN A 181 -14.15 -1.26 3.16
CA ASN A 181 -14.10 -1.19 1.69
C ASN A 181 -15.48 -1.25 1.00
N LYS A 182 -16.57 -1.32 1.76
CA LYS A 182 -17.91 -1.46 1.21
C LYS A 182 -18.26 -0.36 0.19
N HIS A 183 -17.97 0.89 0.51
CA HIS A 183 -18.27 2.03 -0.34
C HIS A 183 -17.52 2.01 -1.67
N TYR A 184 -16.29 1.50 -1.67
CA TYR A 184 -15.51 1.30 -2.89
C TYR A 184 -16.17 0.29 -3.83
N PHE A 185 -16.61 -0.86 -3.33
CA PHE A 185 -17.27 -1.87 -4.15
C PHE A 185 -18.63 -1.40 -4.66
N GLU A 186 -19.38 -0.66 -3.86
CA GLU A 186 -20.64 -0.03 -4.30
C GLU A 186 -20.39 1.00 -5.42
N TYR A 187 -19.34 1.80 -5.30
CA TYR A 187 -18.91 2.75 -6.34
C TYR A 187 -18.49 2.02 -7.62
N LYS A 188 -17.66 0.99 -7.50
CA LYS A 188 -17.17 0.20 -8.63
C LYS A 188 -18.32 -0.46 -9.40
N ASN A 189 -19.23 -1.10 -8.68
CA ASN A 189 -20.41 -1.74 -9.28
C ASN A 189 -21.32 -0.73 -10.01
N ARG A 190 -21.49 0.47 -9.47
CA ARG A 190 -22.25 1.54 -10.14
C ARG A 190 -21.57 1.98 -11.44
N LYS A 191 -20.27 2.23 -11.38
CA LYS A 191 -19.45 2.65 -12.54
C LYS A 191 -19.49 1.60 -13.66
N GLU A 192 -19.32 0.32 -13.32
CA GLU A 192 -19.41 -0.78 -14.29
C GLU A 192 -20.80 -0.87 -14.92
N ARG A 193 -21.86 -0.74 -14.12
CA ARG A 193 -23.24 -0.72 -14.62
C ARG A 193 -23.50 0.46 -15.57
N GLU A 194 -23.01 1.64 -15.25
CA GLU A 194 -23.14 2.82 -16.11
C GLU A 194 -22.41 2.63 -17.45
N LEU A 195 -21.20 2.09 -17.42
CA LEU A 195 -20.45 1.75 -18.63
C LEU A 195 -21.20 0.76 -19.52
N TYR A 196 -21.73 -0.31 -18.92
CA TYR A 196 -22.53 -1.32 -19.62
C TYR A 196 -23.78 -0.71 -20.27
N LEU A 197 -24.54 0.10 -19.52
CA LEU A 197 -25.73 0.76 -20.06
C LEU A 197 -25.41 1.74 -21.20
N ASN A 198 -24.27 2.44 -21.09
CA ASN A 198 -23.82 3.34 -22.15
C ASN A 198 -23.39 2.56 -23.42
N GLN A 199 -22.79 1.38 -23.24
CA GLN A 199 -22.48 0.50 -24.37
C GLN A 199 -23.76 0.01 -25.06
N LEU A 200 -24.73 -0.47 -24.31
CA LEU A 200 -26.03 -0.93 -24.87
C LEU A 200 -26.75 0.21 -25.61
N ARG A 201 -26.72 1.43 -25.08
CA ARG A 201 -27.29 2.60 -25.78
C ARG A 201 -26.62 2.84 -27.13
N LYS A 202 -25.28 2.81 -27.18
CA LYS A 202 -24.52 3.00 -28.43
C LYS A 202 -24.84 1.89 -29.46
N GLU A 203 -24.95 0.64 -29.01
CA GLU A 203 -25.31 -0.49 -29.87
C GLU A 203 -26.72 -0.33 -30.43
N TYR A 204 -27.69 0.04 -29.60
CA TYR A 204 -29.08 0.30 -29.99
C TYR A 204 -29.17 1.44 -31.02
N GLU A 205 -28.50 2.57 -30.78
CA GLU A 205 -28.48 3.69 -31.73
C GLU A 205 -27.82 3.31 -33.06
N ALA A 206 -26.79 2.49 -33.03
CA ALA A 206 -26.14 1.98 -34.23
C ALA A 206 -27.04 1.04 -35.02
N GLN A 207 -27.80 0.18 -34.34
CA GLN A 207 -28.78 -0.72 -34.99
C GLN A 207 -29.93 0.07 -35.58
N LYS A 208 -30.50 1.04 -34.86
CA LYS A 208 -31.58 1.91 -35.34
C LYS A 208 -31.19 2.66 -36.62
N LYS A 209 -29.93 3.18 -36.69
CA LYS A 209 -29.41 3.82 -37.90
C LYS A 209 -29.31 2.88 -39.10
N LYS A 210 -29.07 1.58 -38.88
CA LYS A 210 -29.03 0.57 -39.95
C LYS A 210 -30.43 0.18 -40.45
N GLU A 211 -31.41 0.15 -39.54
CA GLU A 211 -32.79 -0.24 -39.83
C GLU A 211 -33.60 0.89 -40.48
N CYS A 212 -33.23 2.14 -40.19
CA CYS A 212 -33.88 3.32 -40.80
C CYS A 212 -32.81 4.22 -41.44
N PRO A 213 -32.23 3.86 -42.59
CA PRO A 213 -31.35 4.73 -43.32
C PRO A 213 -32.17 5.95 -43.77
N ILE A 214 -31.80 7.14 -43.29
CA ILE A 214 -32.39 8.41 -43.76
C ILE A 214 -32.16 8.47 -45.26
N ILE A 215 -33.23 8.33 -46.04
CA ILE A 215 -33.20 8.58 -47.51
C ILE A 215 -32.93 10.08 -47.62
N GLN A 216 -31.69 10.44 -47.97
CA GLN A 216 -31.30 11.78 -48.36
C GLN A 216 -31.72 12.05 -49.79
#